data_2149f7bb66fa0bb1259084e4d8731364
#
_entry.id   2149f7bb66fa0bb1259084e4d8731364
#
_cell.length_a   1.000
_cell.length_b   1.000
_cell.length_c   1.000
_cell.angle_alpha   90.00
_cell.angle_beta   90.00
_cell.angle_gamma   90.00
#
_symmetry.space_group_name_H-M   'P 1'
#
loop_
_entity.id
_entity.type
_entity.pdbx_description
1 polymer ?
#
loop_
_entity_poly.entity_id
_entity_poly.type
_entity_poly.pdbx_seq_one_letter_code
_entity_poly.pdbx_strand_id
1 'polypeptide(L)'
;MYSSSKTVQDASTETPARLRRMAGTCDELPGLIADLSPSQLAIRAADGGWSVGWVVCHLRDVEEAYFERVGFILINERAVLSTFDPDRWAAERQYRRQDPHLALDCFLRARRATLAALRALAPSQWERGGQHSLRGFMTVRRIVHGWAKHDTEHITQIGLLRPQLVLERR
;
A
#
# COMPACT_ATOMS: atom_id res chain seq x y z
N MET A 1 22.35 8.66 -30.48
CA MET A 1 22.61 8.77 -29.03
C MET A 1 21.77 9.88 -28.40
N TYR A 2 20.46 9.71 -28.26
CA TYR A 2 19.59 10.71 -27.63
C TYR A 2 18.33 9.99 -27.06
N SER A 3 18.45 9.30 -25.95
CA SER A 3 17.27 8.75 -25.25
C SER A 3 17.43 8.55 -23.73
N SER A 4 18.65 8.62 -23.17
CA SER A 4 18.85 8.34 -21.74
C SER A 4 18.48 9.49 -20.79
N SER A 5 18.61 10.75 -21.22
CA SER A 5 18.46 11.90 -20.31
C SER A 5 17.00 12.20 -19.96
N LYS A 6 16.07 11.98 -20.88
CA LYS A 6 14.63 12.24 -20.64
C LYS A 6 14.02 11.26 -19.63
N THR A 7 14.40 9.99 -19.71
CA THR A 7 13.88 8.91 -18.82
C THR A 7 14.34 9.07 -17.38
N VAL A 8 15.56 9.57 -17.14
CA VAL A 8 16.11 9.79 -15.80
C VAL A 8 15.50 11.03 -15.14
N GLN A 9 15.26 12.08 -15.90
CA GLN A 9 14.66 13.32 -15.42
C GLN A 9 13.16 13.11 -15.04
N ASP A 10 12.39 12.37 -15.83
CA ASP A 10 11.01 12.01 -15.52
C ASP A 10 10.93 11.17 -14.22
N ALA A 11 11.79 10.18 -14.07
CA ALA A 11 11.82 9.33 -12.87
C ALA A 11 12.19 10.10 -11.59
N SER A 12 13.02 11.15 -11.70
CA SER A 12 13.39 12.01 -10.56
C SER A 12 12.24 12.90 -10.08
N THR A 13 11.41 13.39 -11.00
CA THR A 13 10.24 14.24 -10.67
C THR A 13 9.04 13.43 -10.17
N GLU A 14 8.90 12.18 -10.59
CA GLU A 14 7.82 11.29 -10.18
C GLU A 14 7.93 10.82 -8.72
N THR A 15 9.13 10.58 -8.20
CA THR A 15 9.32 10.05 -6.84
C THR A 15 8.71 10.95 -5.77
N PRO A 16 8.92 12.27 -5.74
CA PRO A 16 8.25 13.16 -4.78
C PRO A 16 6.73 13.13 -4.90
N ALA A 17 6.18 13.02 -6.10
CA ALA A 17 4.73 12.91 -6.32
C ALA A 17 4.17 11.60 -5.74
N ARG A 18 4.89 10.48 -5.87
CA ARG A 18 4.50 9.19 -5.27
C ARG A 18 4.53 9.24 -3.75
N LEU A 19 5.56 9.83 -3.15
CA LEU A 19 5.63 10.00 -1.69
C LEU A 19 4.53 10.93 -1.17
N ARG A 20 4.16 11.99 -1.90
CA ARG A 20 2.99 12.81 -1.56
C ARG A 20 1.69 12.01 -1.65
N ARG A 21 1.51 11.18 -2.67
CA ARG A 21 0.33 10.31 -2.78
C ARG A 21 0.23 9.34 -1.60
N MET A 22 1.32 8.68 -1.24
CA MET A 22 1.39 7.80 -0.07
C MET A 22 1.12 8.54 1.25
N ALA A 23 1.54 9.79 1.36
CA ALA A 23 1.22 10.64 2.52
C ALA A 23 -0.28 10.98 2.54
N GLY A 24 -0.88 11.33 1.40
CA GLY A 24 -2.31 11.63 1.27
C GLY A 24 -3.21 10.48 1.72
N THR A 25 -2.77 9.21 1.58
CA THR A 25 -3.52 8.06 2.09
C THR A 25 -3.71 8.13 3.61
N CYS A 26 -2.75 8.72 4.36
CA CYS A 26 -2.90 8.93 5.80
C CYS A 26 -4.00 9.94 6.16
N ASP A 27 -4.27 10.88 5.27
CA ASP A 27 -5.29 11.91 5.49
C ASP A 27 -6.68 11.43 5.04
N GLU A 28 -6.73 10.68 3.93
CA GLU A 28 -7.96 10.21 3.31
C GLU A 28 -8.59 9.01 4.04
N LEU A 29 -7.78 7.99 4.37
CA LEU A 29 -8.28 6.72 4.91
C LEU A 29 -9.05 6.86 6.24
N PRO A 30 -8.60 7.67 7.22
CA PRO A 30 -9.38 7.90 8.46
C PRO A 30 -10.77 8.46 8.18
N GLY A 31 -10.88 9.46 7.30
CA GLY A 31 -12.16 10.09 6.94
C GLY A 31 -13.13 9.14 6.23
N LEU A 32 -12.60 8.14 5.52
CA LEU A 32 -13.42 7.15 4.83
C LEU A 32 -14.09 6.13 5.76
N ILE A 33 -13.58 5.93 6.97
CA ILE A 33 -14.09 4.89 7.88
C ILE A 33 -14.62 5.43 9.22
N ALA A 34 -14.39 6.72 9.52
CA ALA A 34 -14.65 7.31 10.84
C ALA A 34 -16.10 7.19 11.33
N ASP A 35 -17.06 7.23 10.42
CA ASP A 35 -18.50 7.19 10.72
C ASP A 35 -19.13 5.80 10.48
N LEU A 36 -18.33 4.80 10.12
CA LEU A 36 -18.78 3.42 9.90
C LEU A 36 -18.72 2.62 11.20
N SER A 37 -19.83 1.99 11.55
CA SER A 37 -19.89 1.06 12.69
C SER A 37 -19.06 -0.22 12.40
N PRO A 38 -18.65 -0.97 13.43
CA PRO A 38 -17.98 -2.26 13.25
C PRO A 38 -18.77 -3.24 12.36
N SER A 39 -20.11 -3.26 12.47
CA SER A 39 -20.96 -4.08 11.62
C SER A 39 -20.90 -3.65 10.15
N GLN A 40 -20.92 -2.36 9.87
CA GLN A 40 -20.80 -1.83 8.52
C GLN A 40 -19.41 -2.11 7.92
N LEU A 41 -18.35 -1.97 8.70
CA LEU A 41 -16.99 -2.31 8.26
C LEU A 41 -16.82 -3.80 7.92
N ALA A 42 -17.66 -4.68 8.48
CA ALA A 42 -17.66 -6.11 8.23
C ALA A 42 -18.51 -6.55 7.02
N ILE A 43 -19.39 -5.69 6.49
CA ILE A 43 -20.25 -6.01 5.34
C ILE A 43 -19.37 -6.24 4.11
N ARG A 44 -19.52 -7.40 3.48
CA ARG A 44 -18.83 -7.73 2.25
C ARG A 44 -19.44 -7.00 1.06
N ALA A 45 -18.63 -6.72 0.06
CA ALA A 45 -19.12 -6.20 -1.22
C ALA A 45 -20.20 -7.11 -1.83
N ALA A 46 -21.15 -6.54 -2.56
CA ALA A 46 -22.28 -7.27 -3.15
C ALA A 46 -21.86 -8.39 -4.11
N ASP A 47 -20.68 -8.26 -4.74
CA ASP A 47 -20.07 -9.28 -5.60
C ASP A 47 -19.34 -10.39 -4.82
N GLY A 48 -19.46 -10.40 -3.47
CA GLY A 48 -18.72 -11.30 -2.60
C GLY A 48 -17.27 -10.90 -2.33
N GLY A 49 -16.84 -9.74 -2.82
CA GLY A 49 -15.51 -9.18 -2.60
C GLY A 49 -15.23 -8.79 -1.13
N TRP A 50 -14.14 -8.11 -0.90
CA TRP A 50 -13.69 -7.72 0.44
C TRP A 50 -14.57 -6.63 1.05
N SER A 51 -14.75 -6.70 2.36
CA SER A 51 -15.33 -5.61 3.15
C SER A 51 -14.34 -4.45 3.31
N VAL A 52 -14.85 -3.27 3.67
CA VAL A 52 -14.00 -2.12 4.00
C VAL A 52 -12.99 -2.46 5.10
N GLY A 53 -13.42 -3.17 6.15
CA GLY A 53 -12.53 -3.60 7.23
C GLY A 53 -11.40 -4.51 6.75
N TRP A 54 -11.67 -5.40 5.79
CA TRP A 54 -10.64 -6.25 5.21
C TRP A 54 -9.62 -5.46 4.38
N VAL A 55 -10.10 -4.46 3.61
CA VAL A 55 -9.21 -3.58 2.85
C VAL A 55 -8.27 -2.80 3.78
N VAL A 56 -8.76 -2.31 4.92
CA VAL A 56 -7.92 -1.61 5.91
C VAL A 56 -6.85 -2.54 6.51
N CYS A 57 -7.22 -3.78 6.87
CA CYS A 57 -6.25 -4.77 7.36
C CYS A 57 -5.19 -5.09 6.30
N HIS A 58 -5.61 -5.21 5.04
CA HIS A 58 -4.72 -5.46 3.92
C HIS A 58 -3.74 -4.30 3.68
N LEU A 59 -4.21 -3.06 3.72
CA LEU A 59 -3.33 -1.90 3.58
C LEU A 59 -2.23 -1.88 4.64
N ARG A 60 -2.55 -2.23 5.91
CA ARG A 60 -1.56 -2.37 6.98
C ARG A 60 -0.53 -3.45 6.64
N ASP A 61 -0.97 -4.63 6.25
CA ASP A 61 -0.09 -5.76 5.99
C ASP A 61 0.82 -5.53 4.77
N VAL A 62 0.28 -4.88 3.73
CA VAL A 62 1.06 -4.49 2.56
C VAL A 62 2.07 -3.40 2.90
N GLU A 63 1.73 -2.47 3.81
CA GLU A 63 2.66 -1.46 4.33
C GLU A 63 3.88 -2.11 4.94
N GLU A 64 3.68 -3.05 5.86
CA GLU A 64 4.77 -3.78 6.52
C GLU A 64 5.61 -4.57 5.50
N ALA A 65 4.96 -5.34 4.63
CA ALA A 65 5.64 -6.19 3.65
C ALA A 65 6.47 -5.40 2.63
N TYR A 66 5.98 -4.27 2.17
CA TYR A 66 6.75 -3.45 1.23
C TYR A 66 7.89 -2.70 1.92
N PHE A 67 7.70 -2.26 3.15
CA PHE A 67 8.78 -1.67 3.94
C PHE A 67 9.92 -2.66 4.17
N GLU A 68 9.59 -3.89 4.62
CA GLU A 68 10.56 -4.98 4.78
C GLU A 68 11.26 -5.31 3.46
N ARG A 69 10.52 -5.35 2.35
CA ARG A 69 11.07 -5.62 1.02
C ARG A 69 12.07 -4.56 0.58
N VAL A 70 11.79 -3.28 0.82
CA VAL A 70 12.72 -2.19 0.56
C VAL A 70 13.96 -2.33 1.44
N GLY A 71 13.79 -2.58 2.73
CA GLY A 71 14.91 -2.84 3.66
C GLY A 71 15.78 -4.00 3.19
N PHE A 72 15.16 -5.12 2.79
CA PHE A 72 15.87 -6.30 2.28
C PHE A 72 16.71 -6.00 1.03
N ILE A 73 16.17 -5.21 0.08
CA ILE A 73 16.91 -4.76 -1.10
C ILE A 73 18.11 -3.89 -0.71
N LEU A 74 17.96 -3.03 0.29
CA LEU A 74 19.01 -2.10 0.69
C LEU A 74 20.20 -2.77 1.38
N ILE A 75 20.00 -3.95 1.96
CA ILE A 75 21.07 -4.69 2.65
C ILE A 75 21.60 -5.89 1.84
N ASN A 76 20.92 -6.32 0.78
CA ASN A 76 21.29 -7.48 -0.01
C ASN A 76 21.55 -7.08 -1.47
N GLU A 77 22.72 -7.43 -2.00
CA GLU A 77 23.08 -7.15 -3.40
C GLU A 77 22.31 -8.04 -4.40
N ARG A 78 21.91 -9.23 -3.99
CA ARG A 78 21.17 -10.21 -4.79
C ARG A 78 19.82 -10.53 -4.17
N ALA A 79 19.06 -9.51 -3.86
CA ALA A 79 17.75 -9.67 -3.24
C ALA A 79 16.80 -10.47 -4.16
N VAL A 80 16.16 -11.51 -3.60
CA VAL A 80 15.07 -12.25 -4.25
C VAL A 80 13.77 -11.87 -3.56
N LEU A 81 12.80 -11.42 -4.35
CA LEU A 81 11.55 -10.87 -3.84
C LEU A 81 10.41 -11.89 -3.98
N SER A 82 9.81 -12.26 -2.87
CA SER A 82 8.67 -13.17 -2.81
C SER A 82 7.39 -12.54 -3.36
N THR A 83 6.51 -13.37 -3.91
CA THR A 83 5.10 -13.02 -4.13
C THR A 83 4.30 -13.28 -2.86
N PHE A 84 3.17 -12.61 -2.73
CA PHE A 84 2.16 -12.95 -1.76
C PHE A 84 0.78 -12.98 -2.43
N ASP A 85 -0.09 -13.82 -1.90
CA ASP A 85 -1.48 -13.96 -2.30
C ASP A 85 -2.33 -13.19 -1.26
N PRO A 86 -3.05 -12.12 -1.67
CA PRO A 86 -3.83 -11.32 -0.73
C PRO A 86 -4.98 -12.09 -0.07
N ASP A 87 -5.64 -13.00 -0.79
CA ASP A 87 -6.76 -13.77 -0.24
C ASP A 87 -6.27 -14.81 0.76
N ARG A 88 -5.14 -15.46 0.47
CA ARG A 88 -4.47 -16.33 1.41
C ARG A 88 -4.06 -15.59 2.68
N TRP A 89 -3.51 -14.38 2.57
CA TRP A 89 -3.18 -13.55 3.73
C TRP A 89 -4.41 -13.18 4.54
N ALA A 90 -5.51 -12.79 3.88
CA ALA A 90 -6.75 -12.46 4.55
C ALA A 90 -7.29 -13.64 5.39
N ALA A 91 -7.16 -14.86 4.85
CA ALA A 91 -7.56 -16.09 5.54
C ALA A 91 -6.62 -16.44 6.70
N GLU A 92 -5.31 -16.52 6.45
CA GLU A 92 -4.30 -16.90 7.44
C GLU A 92 -4.23 -15.89 8.61
N ARG A 93 -4.32 -14.60 8.30
CA ARG A 93 -4.32 -13.52 9.30
C ARG A 93 -5.70 -13.24 9.88
N GLN A 94 -6.73 -13.94 9.45
CA GLN A 94 -8.10 -13.87 9.98
C GLN A 94 -8.67 -12.44 9.97
N TYR A 95 -8.60 -11.72 8.86
CA TYR A 95 -9.04 -10.31 8.76
C TYR A 95 -10.46 -10.08 9.29
N ARG A 96 -11.36 -11.06 9.14
CA ARG A 96 -12.73 -10.95 9.67
C ARG A 96 -12.84 -10.85 11.20
N ARG A 97 -11.77 -11.19 11.93
CA ARG A 97 -11.70 -11.16 13.41
C ARG A 97 -10.88 -9.98 13.92
N GLN A 98 -10.27 -9.22 13.02
CA GLN A 98 -9.45 -8.09 13.39
C GLN A 98 -10.29 -6.83 13.54
N ASP A 99 -9.84 -5.91 14.40
CA ASP A 99 -10.39 -4.59 14.52
C ASP A 99 -9.82 -3.67 13.43
N PRO A 100 -10.64 -3.18 12.48
CA PRO A 100 -10.17 -2.30 11.41
C PRO A 100 -9.64 -0.95 11.91
N HIS A 101 -10.13 -0.44 13.04
CA HIS A 101 -9.63 0.82 13.60
C HIS A 101 -8.22 0.63 14.18
N LEU A 102 -7.97 -0.48 14.87
CA LEU A 102 -6.62 -0.82 15.31
C LEU A 102 -5.67 -1.06 14.13
N ALA A 103 -6.16 -1.72 13.08
CA ALA A 103 -5.38 -1.91 11.85
C ALA A 103 -5.05 -0.57 11.17
N LEU A 104 -6.01 0.39 11.14
CA LEU A 104 -5.77 1.74 10.66
C LEU A 104 -4.68 2.44 11.46
N ASP A 105 -4.74 2.40 12.79
CA ASP A 105 -3.74 3.03 13.66
C ASP A 105 -2.34 2.45 13.43
N CYS A 106 -2.24 1.13 13.26
CA CYS A 106 -0.98 0.48 12.92
C CYS A 106 -0.46 0.92 11.55
N PHE A 107 -1.34 0.95 10.54
CA PHE A 107 -1.01 1.46 9.20
C PHE A 107 -0.47 2.89 9.25
N LEU A 108 -1.16 3.79 9.94
CA LEU A 108 -0.76 5.22 10.01
C LEU A 108 0.61 5.40 10.67
N ARG A 109 0.90 4.63 11.73
CA ARG A 109 2.22 4.66 12.37
C ARG A 109 3.31 4.13 11.45
N ALA A 110 3.08 2.97 10.84
CA ALA A 110 4.03 2.35 9.91
C ALA A 110 4.29 3.26 8.70
N ARG A 111 3.24 3.83 8.07
CA ARG A 111 3.37 4.73 6.92
C ARG A 111 4.21 5.97 7.23
N ARG A 112 4.06 6.57 8.41
CA ARG A 112 4.90 7.71 8.81
C ARG A 112 6.36 7.33 8.88
N ALA A 113 6.68 6.17 9.46
CA ALA A 113 8.04 5.65 9.52
C ALA A 113 8.59 5.32 8.12
N THR A 114 7.79 4.67 7.28
CA THR A 114 8.13 4.38 5.88
C THR A 114 8.47 5.66 5.11
N LEU A 115 7.61 6.67 5.18
CA LEU A 115 7.84 7.94 4.48
C LEU A 115 9.11 8.65 4.96
N ALA A 116 9.40 8.61 6.26
CA ALA A 116 10.64 9.14 6.82
C ALA A 116 11.86 8.40 6.25
N ALA A 117 11.84 7.07 6.25
CA ALA A 117 12.92 6.25 5.71
C ALA A 117 13.13 6.46 4.20
N LEU A 118 12.05 6.47 3.42
CA LEU A 118 12.13 6.68 1.97
C LEU A 118 12.67 8.07 1.61
N ARG A 119 12.32 9.11 2.36
CA ARG A 119 12.85 10.47 2.15
C ARG A 119 14.34 10.60 2.46
N ALA A 120 14.86 9.75 3.33
CA ALA A 120 16.27 9.73 3.72
C ALA A 120 17.17 8.95 2.73
N LEU A 121 16.59 8.24 1.76
CA LEU A 121 17.35 7.44 0.80
C LEU A 121 18.20 8.32 -0.11
N ALA A 122 19.47 7.96 -0.25
CA ALA A 122 20.36 8.55 -1.25
C ALA A 122 19.88 8.21 -2.68
N PRO A 123 20.16 9.04 -3.68
CA PRO A 123 19.75 8.79 -5.08
C PRO A 123 20.13 7.40 -5.61
N SER A 124 21.31 6.89 -5.27
CA SER A 124 21.76 5.56 -5.68
C SER A 124 20.96 4.42 -5.06
N GLN A 125 20.40 4.60 -3.85
CA GLN A 125 19.60 3.60 -3.17
C GLN A 125 18.24 3.38 -3.85
N TRP A 126 17.71 4.38 -4.51
CA TRP A 126 16.48 4.28 -5.30
C TRP A 126 16.62 3.34 -6.52
N GLU A 127 17.83 3.20 -7.02
CA GLU A 127 18.16 2.33 -8.18
C GLU A 127 18.56 0.90 -7.75
N ARG A 128 18.79 0.66 -6.46
CA ARG A 128 18.96 -0.72 -5.96
C ARG A 128 17.68 -1.50 -6.19
N GLY A 129 17.80 -2.80 -6.40
CA GLY A 129 16.65 -3.64 -6.70
C GLY A 129 16.87 -5.11 -6.38
N GLY A 130 15.84 -5.89 -6.61
CA GLY A 130 15.83 -7.35 -6.44
C GLY A 130 15.08 -8.05 -7.55
N GLN A 131 15.33 -9.34 -7.68
CA GLN A 131 14.68 -10.20 -8.67
C GLN A 131 13.35 -10.71 -8.12
N HIS A 132 12.25 -10.31 -8.75
CA HIS A 132 10.91 -10.81 -8.45
C HIS A 132 10.55 -11.94 -9.43
N SER A 133 10.02 -13.05 -8.91
CA SER A 133 9.75 -14.26 -9.69
C SER A 133 8.85 -14.03 -10.91
N LEU A 134 7.83 -13.17 -10.79
CA LEU A 134 6.86 -12.89 -11.85
C LEU A 134 7.08 -11.57 -12.59
N ARG A 135 7.77 -10.60 -11.98
CA ARG A 135 7.86 -9.21 -12.51
C ARG A 135 9.27 -8.84 -12.97
N GLY A 136 10.22 -9.78 -12.89
CA GLY A 136 11.63 -9.54 -13.20
C GLY A 136 12.30 -8.61 -12.21
N PHE A 137 13.34 -7.89 -12.64
CA PHE A 137 14.09 -6.99 -11.79
C PHE A 137 13.25 -5.76 -11.41
N MET A 138 13.14 -5.49 -10.10
CA MET A 138 12.38 -4.37 -9.54
C MET A 138 13.27 -3.50 -8.67
N THR A 139 13.44 -2.24 -9.06
CA THR A 139 14.13 -1.24 -8.23
C THR A 139 13.26 -0.77 -7.07
N VAL A 140 13.88 -0.20 -6.03
CA VAL A 140 13.15 0.49 -4.95
C VAL A 140 12.17 1.51 -5.52
N ARG A 141 12.60 2.31 -6.50
CA ARG A 141 11.75 3.28 -7.21
C ARG A 141 10.51 2.63 -7.81
N ARG A 142 10.68 1.51 -8.53
CA ARG A 142 9.56 0.79 -9.16
C ARG A 142 8.60 0.19 -8.13
N ILE A 143 9.14 -0.30 -7.00
CA ILE A 143 8.34 -0.82 -5.89
C ILE A 143 7.49 0.29 -5.28
N VAL A 144 8.08 1.44 -4.95
CA VAL A 144 7.37 2.59 -4.36
C VAL A 144 6.32 3.15 -5.32
N HIS A 145 6.60 3.16 -6.63
CA HIS A 145 5.58 3.51 -7.63
C HIS A 145 4.37 2.56 -7.58
N GLY A 146 4.60 1.26 -7.59
CA GLY A 146 3.54 0.25 -7.47
C GLY A 146 2.78 0.35 -6.16
N TRP A 147 3.46 0.66 -5.07
CA TRP A 147 2.88 0.84 -3.74
C TRP A 147 1.92 2.04 -3.68
N ALA A 148 2.36 3.21 -4.18
CA ALA A 148 1.49 4.39 -4.27
C ALA A 148 0.26 4.17 -5.16
N LYS A 149 0.39 3.40 -6.24
CA LYS A 149 -0.73 3.01 -7.11
C LYS A 149 -1.71 2.10 -6.37
N HIS A 150 -1.21 1.09 -5.68
CA HIS A 150 -1.99 0.16 -4.86
C HIS A 150 -2.82 0.90 -3.79
N ASP A 151 -2.24 1.88 -3.11
CA ASP A 151 -2.98 2.72 -2.18
C ASP A 151 -4.17 3.42 -2.87
N THR A 152 -3.92 4.01 -4.04
CA THR A 152 -4.97 4.72 -4.81
C THR A 152 -6.11 3.77 -5.18
N GLU A 153 -5.79 2.55 -5.60
CA GLU A 153 -6.78 1.53 -5.96
C GLU A 153 -7.66 1.17 -4.76
N HIS A 154 -7.08 0.98 -3.58
CA HIS A 154 -7.84 0.64 -2.36
C HIS A 154 -8.61 1.82 -1.76
N ILE A 155 -8.09 3.03 -1.80
CA ILE A 155 -8.86 4.23 -1.42
C ILE A 155 -10.09 4.39 -2.33
N THR A 156 -9.92 4.18 -3.64
CA THR A 156 -11.03 4.19 -4.60
C THR A 156 -12.03 3.06 -4.29
N GLN A 157 -11.55 1.85 -4.01
CA GLN A 157 -12.39 0.70 -3.64
C GLN A 157 -13.26 1.00 -2.41
N ILE A 158 -12.67 1.54 -1.34
CA ILE A 158 -13.41 1.94 -0.13
C ILE A 158 -14.47 3.02 -0.48
N GLY A 159 -14.10 4.01 -1.28
CA GLY A 159 -15.01 5.07 -1.72
C GLY A 159 -16.23 4.54 -2.49
N LEU A 160 -16.06 3.48 -3.28
CA LEU A 160 -17.15 2.82 -4.01
C LEU A 160 -18.04 1.94 -3.12
N LEU A 161 -17.48 1.33 -2.08
CA LEU A 161 -18.22 0.49 -1.15
C LEU A 161 -19.03 1.32 -0.14
N ARG A 162 -18.50 2.44 0.30
CA ARG A 162 -19.06 3.26 1.37
C ARG A 162 -20.52 3.69 1.18
N PRO A 163 -21.00 4.17 0.01
CA PRO A 163 -22.40 4.56 -0.18
C PRO A 163 -23.39 3.43 0.11
N GLN A 164 -23.04 2.18 -0.21
CA GLN A 164 -23.86 1.00 0.04
C GLN A 164 -24.04 0.77 1.55
N LEU A 165 -22.99 1.00 2.34
CA LEU A 165 -22.97 0.81 3.80
C LEU A 165 -23.75 1.88 4.56
N VAL A 166 -23.89 3.07 4.02
CA VAL A 166 -24.63 4.17 4.64
C VAL A 166 -26.14 4.05 4.39
N LEU A 167 -26.54 3.50 3.25
CA LEU A 167 -27.97 3.29 2.91
C LEU A 167 -28.66 2.25 3.79
N GLU A 168 -27.93 1.27 4.33
CA GLU A 168 -28.49 0.25 5.24
C GLU A 168 -28.86 0.78 6.64
N ARG A 169 -28.71 2.10 6.89
CA ARG A 169 -29.19 2.76 8.12
C ARG A 169 -30.70 3.12 8.13
N ARG A 170 -31.41 2.85 7.05
CA ARG A 170 -32.85 3.13 6.92
C ARG A 170 -33.65 1.85 6.90
#